data_99292047daea9092cedb50da8f946b08
#
_entry.id   99292047daea9092cedb50da8f946b08
#
_cell.length_a   1.000
_cell.length_b   1.000
_cell.length_c   1.000
_cell.angle_alpha   90.00
_cell.angle_beta   90.00
_cell.angle_gamma   90.00
#
_symmetry.space_group_name_H-M   'P 1'
#
loop_
_entity.id
_entity.type
_entity.pdbx_description
1 polymer ?
#
loop_
_entity_poly.entity_id
_entity_poly.type
_entity_poly.pdbx_seq_one_letter_code
_entity_poly.pdbx_strand_id
1 'polypeptide(L)'
;SRQSRGLGDVYKRQSFSIPEVIRLNETENRGFILELFHGPTYAFKDIAMQLLAALLDKAAEKTDQKIVVLGATSGDTGSAAIEACKNFKDINIVILFPDKKISPVQQRQMTTSGASNVFPLAVKGNFDDCQNQVKKMFLENDNKDIRLVSINSINWTRIMAQSVYFFYTKLKLEKKFIASIPSGNFGHAYAGWTAKKMGLSFKGINVATNMNDVLYQLFSRDIYEKKEAKSSLAPSMDISVASNFERLLFEIYEGDGQLLRSLFSSFPMKPIEFNNQTNEIWKDVKTFFQSSTCNDKDIIKTISQSFVDENILFDPHTATALKGNDDLNYDLSDVVTFATAHPAKFPDAVKAQSEYLEKITPEKLKQIMIKDESYSVINNNFEELKSFINSEVLN
;
A
#
# COMPACT_ATOMS: atom_id res chain seq x y z
N SER A 1 6.72 -30.58 13.43
CA SER A 1 5.57 -31.30 13.98
C SER A 1 4.29 -30.48 13.73
N ARG A 2 3.12 -31.13 13.64
CA ARG A 2 1.82 -30.44 13.44
C ARG A 2 1.49 -29.41 14.56
N GLN A 3 1.95 -29.63 15.76
CA GLN A 3 1.72 -28.74 16.91
C GLN A 3 2.48 -27.40 16.82
N SER A 4 3.71 -27.38 16.26
CA SER A 4 4.48 -26.14 16.11
C SER A 4 3.92 -25.23 15.00
N ARG A 5 3.23 -25.80 13.99
CA ARG A 5 2.54 -25.03 12.94
C ARG A 5 1.30 -24.33 13.48
N GLY A 6 0.53 -24.95 14.37
CA GLY A 6 -0.66 -24.38 14.98
C GLY A 6 -0.36 -23.20 15.92
N LEU A 7 0.72 -23.24 16.68
CA LEU A 7 1.14 -22.15 17.57
C LEU A 7 1.61 -20.91 16.81
N GLY A 8 2.32 -21.08 15.69
CA GLY A 8 2.71 -19.96 14.82
C GLY A 8 1.52 -19.26 14.17
N ASP A 9 0.49 -19.99 13.76
CA ASP A 9 -0.75 -19.42 13.20
C ASP A 9 -1.58 -18.69 14.24
N VAL A 10 -1.67 -19.21 15.46
CA VAL A 10 -2.36 -18.56 16.59
C VAL A 10 -1.65 -17.26 16.97
N TYR A 11 -0.32 -17.27 17.08
CA TYR A 11 0.45 -16.07 17.43
C TYR A 11 0.34 -14.96 16.36
N LYS A 12 0.34 -15.32 15.07
CA LYS A 12 0.17 -14.35 13.96
C LYS A 12 -1.24 -13.74 13.93
N ARG A 13 -2.27 -14.53 14.23
CA ARG A 13 -3.65 -14.01 14.34
C ARG A 13 -3.84 -13.09 15.55
N GLN A 14 -3.09 -13.29 16.63
CA GLN A 14 -3.13 -12.42 17.82
C GLN A 14 -2.64 -10.99 17.57
N SER A 15 -1.92 -10.73 16.47
CA SER A 15 -1.50 -9.38 16.10
C SER A 15 -2.64 -8.55 15.45
N PHE A 16 -3.74 -9.20 15.05
CA PHE A 16 -4.92 -8.55 14.47
C PHE A 16 -5.97 -8.28 15.55
N SER A 17 -6.69 -7.17 15.42
CA SER A 17 -7.71 -6.76 16.39
C SER A 17 -8.99 -7.59 16.31
N ILE A 18 -9.18 -8.36 15.23
CA ILE A 18 -10.29 -9.29 15.04
C ILE A 18 -9.80 -10.67 14.61
N PRO A 19 -10.49 -11.76 15.05
CA PRO A 19 -10.07 -13.13 14.72
C PRO A 19 -10.10 -13.45 13.22
N GLU A 20 -11.00 -12.84 12.48
CA GLU A 20 -11.18 -13.05 11.04
C GLU A 20 -10.08 -12.43 10.19
N VAL A 21 -9.25 -11.53 10.76
CA VAL A 21 -8.20 -10.75 10.08
C VAL A 21 -8.77 -9.67 9.16
N ILE A 22 -9.78 -9.98 8.37
CA ILE A 22 -10.52 -9.06 7.49
C ILE A 22 -12.02 -9.31 7.67
N ARG A 23 -12.83 -8.27 7.48
CA ARG A 23 -14.28 -8.36 7.66
C ARG A 23 -15.02 -7.76 6.47
N LEU A 24 -16.07 -8.44 6.03
CA LEU A 24 -16.98 -7.94 5.02
C LEU A 24 -18.30 -7.55 5.70
N ASN A 25 -18.65 -6.28 5.62
CA ASN A 25 -19.89 -5.71 6.16
C ASN A 25 -20.79 -5.26 5.02
N GLU A 26 -22.09 -5.45 5.16
CA GLU A 26 -23.10 -4.83 4.32
C GLU A 26 -23.59 -3.54 4.99
N THR A 27 -23.79 -2.50 4.19
CA THR A 27 -24.30 -1.19 4.62
C THR A 27 -25.58 -0.84 3.84
N GLU A 28 -26.40 0.05 4.37
CA GLU A 28 -27.66 0.42 3.70
C GLU A 28 -27.43 1.27 2.44
N ASN A 29 -26.49 2.24 2.51
CA ASN A 29 -26.33 3.29 1.50
C ASN A 29 -24.93 3.29 0.83
N ARG A 30 -24.05 2.32 1.10
CA ARG A 30 -22.68 2.27 0.58
C ARG A 30 -22.27 0.93 0.00
N GLY A 31 -23.23 -0.02 -0.07
CA GLY A 31 -22.97 -1.38 -0.53
C GLY A 31 -22.14 -2.19 0.46
N PHE A 32 -21.24 -3.03 -0.05
CA PHE A 32 -20.39 -3.85 0.81
C PHE A 32 -19.07 -3.15 1.10
N ILE A 33 -18.61 -3.23 2.34
CA ILE A 33 -17.33 -2.70 2.80
C ILE A 33 -16.44 -3.86 3.25
N LEU A 34 -15.30 -4.04 2.57
CA LEU A 34 -14.28 -5.00 2.99
C LEU A 34 -13.23 -4.29 3.84
N GLU A 35 -13.31 -4.48 5.15
CA GLU A 35 -12.37 -3.89 6.12
C GLU A 35 -11.05 -4.67 6.13
N LEU A 36 -9.96 -4.02 5.71
CA LEU A 36 -8.61 -4.60 5.60
C LEU A 36 -7.64 -4.03 6.65
N PHE A 37 -8.10 -3.20 7.56
CA PHE A 37 -7.29 -2.39 8.47
C PHE A 37 -7.24 -2.90 9.91
N HIS A 38 -7.58 -4.15 10.16
CA HIS A 38 -7.56 -4.74 11.51
C HIS A 38 -6.18 -5.24 11.95
N GLY A 39 -5.15 -5.02 11.15
CA GLY A 39 -3.78 -5.38 11.47
C GLY A 39 -3.11 -4.42 12.48
N PRO A 40 -1.89 -4.73 12.92
CA PRO A 40 -1.21 -4.04 14.00
C PRO A 40 -0.87 -2.57 13.73
N THR A 41 -0.83 -2.14 12.45
CA THR A 41 -0.62 -0.73 12.08
C THR A 41 -1.87 -0.08 11.48
N TYR A 42 -2.99 -0.80 11.50
CA TYR A 42 -4.29 -0.31 11.04
C TYR A 42 -4.31 0.12 9.56
N ALA A 43 -3.62 -0.66 8.71
CA ALA A 43 -3.65 -0.52 7.26
C ALA A 43 -3.64 -1.90 6.59
N PHE A 44 -4.23 -2.00 5.39
CA PHE A 44 -4.28 -3.25 4.62
C PHE A 44 -2.90 -3.86 4.32
N LYS A 45 -1.88 -3.05 4.39
CA LYS A 45 -0.48 -3.46 4.15
C LYS A 45 0.03 -4.46 5.19
N ASP A 46 -0.54 -4.47 6.39
CA ASP A 46 -0.17 -5.39 7.47
C ASP A 46 -0.24 -6.85 7.04
N ILE A 47 -1.30 -7.23 6.30
CA ILE A 47 -1.54 -8.62 5.90
C ILE A 47 -0.41 -9.12 4.99
N ALA A 48 -0.07 -8.34 3.97
CA ALA A 48 1.00 -8.69 3.04
C ALA A 48 2.39 -8.64 3.70
N MET A 49 2.62 -7.68 4.60
CA MET A 49 3.90 -7.54 5.30
C MET A 49 4.15 -8.66 6.30
N GLN A 50 3.11 -9.14 7.01
CA GLN A 50 3.23 -10.30 7.90
C GLN A 50 3.65 -11.57 7.12
N LEU A 51 3.08 -11.80 5.96
CA LEU A 51 3.48 -12.92 5.10
C LEU A 51 4.92 -12.75 4.59
N LEU A 52 5.25 -11.55 4.09
CA LEU A 52 6.59 -11.25 3.56
C LEU A 52 7.66 -11.46 4.64
N ALA A 53 7.47 -10.90 5.84
CA ALA A 53 8.41 -11.04 6.94
C ALA A 53 8.61 -12.50 7.36
N ALA A 54 7.53 -13.29 7.41
CA ALA A 54 7.61 -14.72 7.71
C ALA A 54 8.38 -15.52 6.65
N LEU A 55 8.26 -15.15 5.37
CA LEU A 55 9.02 -15.77 4.28
C LEU A 55 10.50 -15.36 4.32
N LEU A 56 10.78 -14.10 4.67
CA LEU A 56 12.16 -13.61 4.84
C LEU A 56 12.86 -14.30 6.02
N ASP A 57 12.17 -14.48 7.14
CA ASP A 57 12.69 -15.22 8.30
C ASP A 57 13.08 -16.65 7.90
N LYS A 58 12.20 -17.36 7.18
CA LYS A 58 12.49 -18.68 6.64
C LYS A 58 13.62 -18.70 5.58
N ALA A 59 13.81 -17.60 4.86
CA ALA A 59 14.93 -17.47 3.93
C ALA A 59 16.24 -17.20 4.66
N ALA A 60 16.21 -16.41 5.74
CA ALA A 60 17.36 -16.13 6.59
C ALA A 60 17.96 -17.42 7.19
N GLU A 61 17.10 -18.34 7.67
CA GLU A 61 17.53 -19.65 8.19
C GLU A 61 18.35 -20.50 7.18
N LYS A 62 18.28 -20.17 5.87
CA LYS A 62 18.93 -20.94 4.79
C LYS A 62 20.12 -20.23 4.16
N THR A 63 20.54 -19.12 4.69
CA THR A 63 21.65 -18.32 4.18
C THR A 63 22.54 -17.86 5.30
N ASP A 64 23.84 -17.79 5.04
CA ASP A 64 24.83 -17.22 5.99
C ASP A 64 24.85 -15.67 5.92
N GLN A 65 24.06 -15.05 5.02
CA GLN A 65 24.00 -13.61 4.86
C GLN A 65 22.98 -12.98 5.83
N LYS A 66 23.35 -11.87 6.44
CA LYS A 66 22.39 -11.02 7.19
C LYS A 66 21.38 -10.41 6.21
N ILE A 67 20.11 -10.51 6.52
CA ILE A 67 19.06 -9.85 5.71
C ILE A 67 18.90 -8.42 6.20
N VAL A 68 19.05 -7.47 5.29
CA VAL A 68 18.75 -6.06 5.52
C VAL A 68 17.56 -5.67 4.66
N VAL A 69 16.42 -5.47 5.30
CA VAL A 69 15.22 -4.93 4.66
C VAL A 69 15.39 -3.43 4.53
N LEU A 70 15.42 -2.94 3.29
CA LEU A 70 15.60 -1.51 2.99
C LEU A 70 14.43 -0.98 2.20
N GLY A 71 13.87 0.14 2.63
CA GLY A 71 12.75 0.75 1.92
C GLY A 71 12.58 2.23 2.18
N ALA A 72 11.97 2.93 1.22
CA ALA A 72 11.47 4.29 1.38
C ALA A 72 9.94 4.27 1.53
N THR A 73 9.42 5.14 2.39
CA THR A 73 7.99 5.19 2.70
C THR A 73 7.46 6.60 2.80
N SER A 74 6.19 6.78 2.44
CA SER A 74 5.38 7.95 2.80
C SER A 74 4.55 7.73 4.08
N GLY A 75 4.78 6.60 4.80
CA GLY A 75 4.13 6.29 6.08
C GLY A 75 3.71 4.83 6.23
N ASP A 76 2.58 4.42 5.70
CA ASP A 76 1.96 3.11 5.96
C ASP A 76 2.79 1.88 5.61
N THR A 77 3.56 1.93 4.52
CA THR A 77 4.41 0.80 4.13
C THR A 77 5.52 0.58 5.13
N GLY A 78 6.15 1.66 5.60
CA GLY A 78 7.22 1.59 6.59
C GLY A 78 6.73 1.08 7.94
N SER A 79 5.62 1.62 8.44
CA SER A 79 5.04 1.18 9.71
C SER A 79 4.65 -0.30 9.69
N ALA A 80 4.00 -0.77 8.61
CA ALA A 80 3.63 -2.17 8.46
C ALA A 80 4.86 -3.10 8.37
N ALA A 81 5.91 -2.67 7.68
CA ALA A 81 7.15 -3.43 7.55
C ALA A 81 7.91 -3.54 8.88
N ILE A 82 8.04 -2.43 9.60
CA ILE A 82 8.67 -2.41 10.94
C ILE A 82 7.93 -3.34 11.88
N GLU A 83 6.60 -3.21 11.96
CA GLU A 83 5.77 -4.05 12.83
C GLU A 83 5.89 -5.53 12.48
N ALA A 84 6.02 -5.87 11.19
CA ALA A 84 6.19 -7.24 10.74
C ALA A 84 7.58 -7.83 11.02
N CYS A 85 8.64 -7.01 10.94
CA CYS A 85 10.04 -7.45 11.03
C CYS A 85 10.66 -7.32 12.43
N LYS A 86 10.12 -6.47 13.32
CA LYS A 86 10.75 -6.09 14.60
C LYS A 86 11.08 -7.24 15.56
N ASN A 87 10.44 -8.38 15.41
CA ASN A 87 10.63 -9.55 16.29
C ASN A 87 11.56 -10.62 15.69
N PHE A 88 12.13 -10.41 14.50
CA PHE A 88 13.04 -11.36 13.86
C PHE A 88 14.50 -10.97 14.13
N LYS A 89 15.29 -11.92 14.61
CA LYS A 89 16.69 -11.69 15.03
C LYS A 89 17.65 -11.53 13.85
N ASP A 90 17.38 -12.24 12.76
CA ASP A 90 18.27 -12.33 11.58
C ASP A 90 17.89 -11.35 10.47
N ILE A 91 16.97 -10.41 10.78
CA ILE A 91 16.50 -9.39 9.85
C ILE A 91 16.68 -8.02 10.48
N ASN A 92 17.49 -7.18 9.89
CA ASN A 92 17.55 -5.76 10.19
C ASN A 92 16.65 -4.98 9.21
N ILE A 93 15.97 -3.95 9.69
CA ILE A 93 15.08 -3.14 8.86
C ILE A 93 15.43 -1.65 8.93
N VAL A 94 15.76 -1.07 7.78
CA VAL A 94 16.07 0.35 7.59
C VAL A 94 14.97 0.99 6.75
N ILE A 95 14.27 1.95 7.34
CA ILE A 95 13.16 2.65 6.67
C ILE A 95 13.48 4.13 6.54
N LEU A 96 13.65 4.56 5.29
CA LEU A 96 13.83 5.96 4.96
C LEU A 96 12.47 6.65 4.80
N PHE A 97 12.34 7.84 5.39
CA PHE A 97 11.16 8.68 5.21
C PHE A 97 11.57 10.16 5.17
N PRO A 98 10.80 11.03 4.47
CA PRO A 98 11.13 12.43 4.38
C PRO A 98 10.90 13.14 5.73
N ASP A 99 11.93 13.84 6.22
CA ASP A 99 11.88 14.55 7.49
C ASP A 99 10.73 15.55 7.53
N LYS A 100 9.87 15.46 8.56
CA LYS A 100 8.71 16.35 8.80
C LYS A 100 7.67 16.41 7.67
N LYS A 101 7.61 15.40 6.79
CA LYS A 101 6.69 15.39 5.64
C LYS A 101 5.76 14.16 5.60
N ILE A 102 5.58 13.49 6.73
CA ILE A 102 4.61 12.41 6.93
C ILE A 102 3.71 12.73 8.11
N SER A 103 2.56 12.06 8.23
CA SER A 103 1.65 12.33 9.33
C SER A 103 2.29 11.96 10.68
N PRO A 104 1.99 12.70 11.76
CA PRO A 104 2.54 12.39 13.09
C PRO A 104 2.24 10.97 13.55
N VAL A 105 1.04 10.44 13.24
CA VAL A 105 0.65 9.06 13.59
C VAL A 105 1.54 8.07 12.85
N GLN A 106 1.74 8.24 11.55
CA GLN A 106 2.57 7.35 10.75
C GLN A 106 4.04 7.41 11.16
N GLN A 107 4.56 8.61 11.48
CA GLN A 107 5.92 8.75 11.99
C GLN A 107 6.07 7.97 13.30
N ARG A 108 5.20 8.19 14.28
CA ARG A 108 5.26 7.52 15.57
C ARG A 108 5.08 6.01 15.47
N GLN A 109 4.30 5.52 14.52
CA GLN A 109 4.21 4.07 14.26
C GLN A 109 5.56 3.46 13.85
N MET A 110 6.46 4.23 13.24
CA MET A 110 7.80 3.77 12.85
C MET A 110 8.85 4.00 13.93
N THR A 111 8.79 5.13 14.61
CA THR A 111 9.86 5.64 15.48
C THR A 111 9.72 5.24 16.95
N THR A 112 8.58 4.67 17.35
CA THR A 112 8.32 4.23 18.74
C THR A 112 8.40 2.70 18.92
N SER A 113 8.99 1.98 17.96
CA SER A 113 9.10 0.51 18.00
C SER A 113 9.92 0.01 19.19
N GLY A 114 11.03 0.64 19.50
CA GLY A 114 11.97 0.24 20.56
C GLY A 114 12.72 -1.07 20.28
N ALA A 115 12.59 -1.68 19.11
CA ALA A 115 13.28 -2.91 18.76
C ALA A 115 14.70 -2.62 18.24
N SER A 116 15.68 -3.41 18.65
CA SER A 116 17.11 -3.20 18.33
C SER A 116 17.47 -3.44 16.86
N ASN A 117 16.62 -4.15 16.12
CA ASN A 117 16.81 -4.44 14.70
C ASN A 117 16.06 -3.44 13.77
N VAL A 118 15.50 -2.36 14.33
CA VAL A 118 14.68 -1.39 13.60
C VAL A 118 15.39 -0.04 13.57
N PHE A 119 15.64 0.47 12.37
CA PHE A 119 16.39 1.70 12.10
C PHE A 119 15.55 2.67 11.25
N PRO A 120 14.67 3.48 11.87
CA PRO A 120 13.96 4.52 11.17
C PRO A 120 14.91 5.69 10.86
N LEU A 121 14.91 6.16 9.60
CA LEU A 121 15.89 7.13 9.13
C LEU A 121 15.18 8.29 8.40
N ALA A 122 15.14 9.45 9.05
CA ALA A 122 14.57 10.66 8.47
C ALA A 122 15.59 11.30 7.51
N VAL A 123 15.22 11.54 6.27
CA VAL A 123 16.06 12.17 5.25
C VAL A 123 15.62 13.60 5.04
N LYS A 124 16.55 14.57 5.13
CA LYS A 124 16.31 15.96 4.78
C LYS A 124 16.10 16.11 3.27
N GLY A 125 14.92 15.76 2.80
CA GLY A 125 14.54 15.72 1.41
C GLY A 125 13.04 15.51 1.23
N ASN A 126 12.66 14.95 0.09
CA ASN A 126 11.31 14.52 -0.22
C ASN A 126 11.25 12.99 -0.37
N PHE A 127 10.06 12.45 -0.69
CA PHE A 127 9.88 11.01 -0.86
C PHE A 127 10.68 10.43 -2.03
N ASP A 128 10.79 11.19 -3.13
CA ASP A 128 11.57 10.75 -4.30
C ASP A 128 13.07 10.69 -3.96
N ASP A 129 13.58 11.61 -3.12
CA ASP A 129 14.95 11.57 -2.60
C ASP A 129 15.19 10.28 -1.81
N CYS A 130 14.28 9.92 -0.89
CA CYS A 130 14.36 8.66 -0.16
C CYS A 130 14.36 7.44 -1.09
N GLN A 131 13.50 7.43 -2.12
CA GLN A 131 13.46 6.34 -3.09
C GLN A 131 14.74 6.24 -3.93
N ASN A 132 15.32 7.37 -4.32
CA ASN A 132 16.55 7.41 -5.09
C ASN A 132 17.74 6.88 -4.27
N GLN A 133 17.83 7.23 -3.00
CA GLN A 133 18.80 6.68 -2.05
C GLN A 133 18.69 5.16 -1.97
N VAL A 134 17.47 4.64 -1.78
CA VAL A 134 17.22 3.20 -1.73
C VAL A 134 17.60 2.51 -3.04
N LYS A 135 17.19 3.05 -4.20
CA LYS A 135 17.56 2.49 -5.51
C LYS A 135 19.06 2.45 -5.70
N LYS A 136 19.76 3.53 -5.36
CA LYS A 136 21.22 3.61 -5.46
C LYS A 136 21.89 2.58 -4.57
N MET A 137 21.38 2.37 -3.34
CA MET A 137 21.90 1.34 -2.44
C MET A 137 21.77 -0.08 -3.01
N PHE A 138 20.66 -0.40 -3.69
CA PHE A 138 20.51 -1.69 -4.39
C PHE A 138 21.46 -1.85 -5.58
N LEU A 139 21.80 -0.76 -6.27
CA LEU A 139 22.68 -0.80 -7.46
C LEU A 139 24.16 -0.86 -7.06
N GLU A 140 24.54 -0.20 -5.98
CA GLU A 140 25.95 -0.01 -5.58
C GLU A 140 26.36 -0.88 -4.36
N ASN A 141 25.48 -1.78 -3.91
CA ASN A 141 25.82 -2.69 -2.83
C ASN A 141 26.84 -3.76 -3.32
N ASP A 142 28.04 -3.67 -2.82
CA ASP A 142 29.16 -4.60 -3.07
C ASP A 142 29.44 -5.53 -1.85
N ASN A 143 28.75 -5.31 -0.74
CA ASN A 143 28.90 -6.11 0.48
C ASN A 143 28.24 -7.49 0.29
N LYS A 144 29.06 -8.55 0.26
CA LYS A 144 28.62 -9.94 0.08
C LYS A 144 28.05 -10.58 1.35
N ASP A 145 28.29 -10.00 2.51
CA ASP A 145 27.83 -10.51 3.79
C ASP A 145 26.37 -10.14 4.08
N ILE A 146 25.81 -9.25 3.28
CA ILE A 146 24.41 -8.82 3.43
C ILE A 146 23.59 -9.10 2.17
N ARG A 147 22.32 -9.39 2.40
CA ARG A 147 21.30 -9.49 1.37
C ARG A 147 20.29 -8.36 1.54
N LEU A 148 20.34 -7.41 0.63
CA LEU A 148 19.34 -6.33 0.60
C LEU A 148 18.01 -6.86 0.06
N VAL A 149 16.92 -6.56 0.75
CA VAL A 149 15.56 -6.90 0.32
C VAL A 149 14.68 -5.66 0.31
N SER A 150 14.05 -5.40 -0.83
CA SER A 150 13.09 -4.31 -0.95
C SER A 150 11.70 -4.71 -0.45
N ILE A 151 11.08 -3.83 0.33
CA ILE A 151 9.70 -3.96 0.78
C ILE A 151 8.72 -3.07 -0.02
N ASN A 152 9.16 -2.43 -1.07
CA ASN A 152 8.35 -1.51 -1.85
C ASN A 152 7.14 -2.21 -2.50
N SER A 153 6.19 -1.43 -3.00
CA SER A 153 4.93 -1.93 -3.60
C SER A 153 5.14 -2.88 -4.77
N ILE A 154 6.32 -2.86 -5.40
CA ILE A 154 6.70 -3.76 -6.49
C ILE A 154 7.11 -5.17 -6.02
N ASN A 155 7.26 -5.42 -4.73
CA ASN A 155 7.58 -6.75 -4.23
C ASN A 155 6.44 -7.73 -4.56
N TRP A 156 6.77 -8.81 -5.30
CA TRP A 156 5.78 -9.77 -5.78
C TRP A 156 5.00 -10.45 -4.66
N THR A 157 5.65 -10.77 -3.54
CA THR A 157 4.99 -11.37 -2.38
C THR A 157 3.84 -10.49 -1.85
N ARG A 158 4.02 -9.17 -1.91
CA ARG A 158 2.97 -8.23 -1.50
C ARG A 158 1.77 -8.29 -2.42
N ILE A 159 1.98 -8.40 -3.73
CA ILE A 159 0.90 -8.52 -4.73
C ILE A 159 0.18 -9.85 -4.56
N MET A 160 0.93 -10.94 -4.49
CA MET A 160 0.40 -12.29 -4.29
C MET A 160 -0.48 -12.38 -3.03
N ALA A 161 -0.01 -11.83 -1.91
CA ALA A 161 -0.78 -11.81 -0.67
C ALA A 161 -2.11 -11.05 -0.80
N GLN A 162 -2.12 -9.94 -1.55
CA GLN A 162 -3.31 -9.13 -1.75
C GLN A 162 -4.36 -9.80 -2.65
N SER A 163 -4.00 -10.75 -3.49
CA SER A 163 -4.98 -11.50 -4.29
C SER A 163 -5.98 -12.26 -3.42
N VAL A 164 -5.60 -12.65 -2.22
CA VAL A 164 -6.45 -13.39 -1.26
C VAL A 164 -7.72 -12.62 -0.89
N TYR A 165 -7.68 -11.29 -0.85
CA TYR A 165 -8.85 -10.47 -0.52
C TYR A 165 -10.00 -10.67 -1.51
N PHE A 166 -9.68 -10.81 -2.78
CA PHE A 166 -10.67 -11.03 -3.85
C PHE A 166 -11.31 -12.41 -3.76
N PHE A 167 -10.51 -13.45 -3.46
CA PHE A 167 -11.03 -14.79 -3.22
C PHE A 167 -11.93 -14.83 -1.98
N TYR A 168 -11.49 -14.22 -0.88
CA TYR A 168 -12.29 -14.11 0.34
C TYR A 168 -13.65 -13.43 0.06
N THR A 169 -13.62 -12.28 -0.63
CA THR A 169 -14.83 -11.54 -0.98
C THR A 169 -15.78 -12.39 -1.81
N LYS A 170 -15.28 -13.09 -2.83
CA LYS A 170 -16.08 -13.98 -3.67
C LYS A 170 -16.72 -15.11 -2.90
N LEU A 171 -15.96 -15.74 -1.99
CA LEU A 171 -16.45 -16.83 -1.16
C LEU A 171 -17.52 -16.35 -0.14
N LYS A 172 -17.41 -15.13 0.35
CA LYS A 172 -18.38 -14.56 1.30
C LYS A 172 -19.67 -14.11 0.63
N LEU A 173 -19.58 -13.50 -0.56
CA LEU A 173 -20.75 -12.98 -1.28
C LEU A 173 -21.46 -14.02 -2.12
N GLU A 174 -20.76 -15.08 -2.56
CA GLU A 174 -21.23 -16.12 -3.46
C GLU A 174 -21.77 -15.60 -4.82
N LYS A 175 -21.63 -14.31 -5.09
CA LYS A 175 -22.04 -13.63 -6.34
C LYS A 175 -20.88 -12.87 -6.99
N LYS A 176 -21.06 -12.40 -8.22
CA LYS A 176 -20.10 -11.52 -8.88
C LYS A 176 -20.22 -10.10 -8.30
N PHE A 177 -19.09 -9.43 -8.13
CA PHE A 177 -19.01 -8.09 -7.56
C PHE A 177 -18.05 -7.20 -8.36
N ILE A 178 -18.15 -5.90 -8.18
CA ILE A 178 -17.18 -4.89 -8.61
C ILE A 178 -16.32 -4.56 -7.39
N ALA A 179 -15.00 -4.65 -7.51
CA ALA A 179 -14.09 -4.22 -6.45
C ALA A 179 -13.75 -2.74 -6.62
N SER A 180 -14.16 -1.88 -5.70
CA SER A 180 -13.79 -0.46 -5.69
C SER A 180 -12.59 -0.25 -4.77
N ILE A 181 -11.44 0.14 -5.37
CA ILE A 181 -10.14 0.07 -4.70
C ILE A 181 -9.44 1.42 -4.73
N PRO A 182 -9.13 2.02 -3.56
CA PRO A 182 -8.20 3.15 -3.49
C PRO A 182 -6.84 2.74 -4.05
N SER A 183 -6.36 3.43 -5.08
CA SER A 183 -5.15 3.00 -5.78
C SER A 183 -4.20 4.15 -6.11
N GLY A 184 -2.95 4.04 -5.64
CA GLY A 184 -1.82 4.84 -6.10
C GLY A 184 -0.91 4.00 -7.00
N ASN A 185 -0.06 3.16 -6.42
CA ASN A 185 0.94 2.35 -7.14
C ASN A 185 0.37 1.15 -7.93
N PHE A 186 -0.93 1.04 -8.08
CA PHE A 186 -1.63 -0.01 -8.83
C PHE A 186 -1.44 -1.44 -8.31
N GLY A 187 -0.69 -1.65 -7.23
CA GLY A 187 -0.37 -2.99 -6.71
C GLY A 187 -1.59 -3.78 -6.27
N HIS A 188 -2.53 -3.15 -5.57
CA HIS A 188 -3.76 -3.78 -5.10
C HIS A 188 -4.71 -4.11 -6.25
N ALA A 189 -4.89 -3.20 -7.22
CA ALA A 189 -5.69 -3.44 -8.41
C ALA A 189 -5.07 -4.54 -9.31
N TYR A 190 -3.74 -4.56 -9.43
CA TYR A 190 -3.04 -5.62 -10.15
C TYR A 190 -3.15 -6.99 -9.44
N ALA A 191 -3.24 -7.02 -8.10
CA ALA A 191 -3.55 -8.25 -7.37
C ALA A 191 -4.94 -8.81 -7.73
N GLY A 192 -5.93 -7.95 -7.96
CA GLY A 192 -7.25 -8.34 -8.48
C GLY A 192 -7.20 -8.87 -9.92
N TRP A 193 -6.40 -8.25 -10.78
CA TRP A 193 -6.12 -8.78 -12.11
C TRP A 193 -5.47 -10.16 -12.05
N THR A 194 -4.51 -10.35 -11.17
CA THR A 194 -3.88 -11.66 -10.91
C THR A 194 -4.92 -12.69 -10.45
N ALA A 195 -5.82 -12.32 -9.53
CA ALA A 195 -6.90 -13.20 -9.09
C ALA A 195 -7.84 -13.60 -10.25
N LYS A 196 -8.19 -12.66 -11.15
CA LYS A 196 -8.94 -12.95 -12.39
C LYS A 196 -8.20 -13.98 -13.25
N LYS A 197 -6.90 -13.80 -13.46
CA LYS A 197 -6.07 -14.75 -14.24
C LYS A 197 -5.97 -16.13 -13.59
N MET A 198 -6.05 -16.20 -12.26
CA MET A 198 -6.15 -17.47 -11.52
C MET A 198 -7.53 -18.13 -11.62
N GLY A 199 -8.47 -17.56 -12.37
CA GLY A 199 -9.80 -18.10 -12.60
C GLY A 199 -10.90 -17.53 -11.70
N LEU A 200 -10.62 -16.52 -10.87
CA LEU A 200 -11.64 -15.87 -10.06
C LEU A 200 -12.60 -15.05 -10.94
N SER A 201 -13.87 -15.39 -10.91
CA SER A 201 -14.91 -14.69 -11.69
C SER A 201 -15.54 -13.58 -10.84
N PHE A 202 -15.29 -12.31 -11.20
CA PHE A 202 -15.95 -11.12 -10.67
C PHE A 202 -16.10 -10.05 -11.78
N LYS A 203 -16.89 -9.00 -11.55
CA LYS A 203 -17.32 -8.11 -12.63
C LYS A 203 -16.20 -7.20 -13.14
N GLY A 204 -15.35 -6.67 -12.24
CA GLY A 204 -14.28 -5.76 -12.60
C GLY A 204 -13.78 -4.97 -11.40
N ILE A 205 -12.92 -3.98 -11.68
CA ILE A 205 -12.30 -3.12 -10.66
C ILE A 205 -12.52 -1.66 -11.01
N ASN A 206 -13.04 -0.87 -10.05
CA ASN A 206 -12.87 0.57 -10.04
C ASN A 206 -11.51 0.92 -9.40
N VAL A 207 -10.63 1.52 -10.19
CA VAL A 207 -9.35 2.08 -9.74
C VAL A 207 -9.59 3.53 -9.31
N ALA A 208 -9.88 3.75 -8.03
CA ALA A 208 -10.16 5.07 -7.50
C ALA A 208 -8.86 5.79 -7.15
N THR A 209 -8.70 7.02 -7.65
CA THR A 209 -7.55 7.89 -7.39
C THR A 209 -7.96 9.17 -6.65
N ASN A 210 -6.99 9.83 -6.02
CA ASN A 210 -7.14 11.20 -5.59
C ASN A 210 -6.81 12.16 -6.75
N MET A 211 -6.52 13.43 -6.45
CA MET A 211 -6.12 14.42 -7.47
C MET A 211 -4.84 14.07 -8.24
N ASN A 212 -4.09 13.07 -7.79
CA ASN A 212 -2.95 12.50 -8.52
C ASN A 212 -3.47 11.39 -9.44
N ASP A 213 -3.99 11.80 -10.55
CA ASP A 213 -4.93 11.08 -11.41
C ASP A 213 -4.29 10.24 -12.54
N VAL A 214 -3.03 9.85 -12.43
CA VAL A 214 -2.30 9.13 -13.48
C VAL A 214 -3.04 7.86 -13.96
N LEU A 215 -3.60 7.08 -13.04
CA LEU A 215 -4.37 5.88 -13.40
C LEU A 215 -5.76 6.21 -13.95
N TYR A 216 -6.38 7.29 -13.49
CA TYR A 216 -7.63 7.76 -14.08
C TYR A 216 -7.42 8.20 -15.55
N GLN A 217 -6.38 8.97 -15.86
CA GLN A 217 -6.03 9.35 -17.22
C GLN A 217 -5.78 8.11 -18.10
N LEU A 218 -5.07 7.12 -17.56
CA LEU A 218 -4.80 5.87 -18.25
C LEU A 218 -6.09 5.13 -18.65
N PHE A 219 -6.94 4.80 -17.68
CA PHE A 219 -8.12 3.96 -17.95
C PHE A 219 -9.28 4.71 -18.58
N SER A 220 -9.40 6.03 -18.39
CA SER A 220 -10.47 6.84 -18.98
C SER A 220 -10.11 7.48 -20.30
N ARG A 221 -8.82 7.78 -20.54
CA ARG A 221 -8.36 8.57 -21.71
C ARG A 221 -7.26 7.89 -22.52
N ASP A 222 -6.85 6.69 -22.16
CA ASP A 222 -5.76 5.94 -22.80
C ASP A 222 -4.40 6.69 -22.79
N ILE A 223 -4.16 7.52 -21.77
CA ILE A 223 -2.93 8.32 -21.62
C ILE A 223 -2.26 8.00 -20.30
N TYR A 224 -0.99 7.57 -20.35
CA TYR A 224 -0.15 7.39 -19.17
C TYR A 224 0.93 8.45 -19.15
N GLU A 225 0.76 9.45 -18.29
CA GLU A 225 1.62 10.63 -18.23
C GLU A 225 2.12 10.83 -16.79
N LYS A 226 3.42 11.07 -16.64
CA LYS A 226 3.98 11.49 -15.36
C LYS A 226 3.64 12.96 -15.12
N LYS A 227 2.98 13.23 -13.99
CA LYS A 227 2.77 14.58 -13.46
C LYS A 227 3.45 14.71 -12.11
N GLU A 228 3.75 15.94 -11.72
CA GLU A 228 4.23 16.21 -10.36
C GLU A 228 3.16 15.82 -9.34
N ALA A 229 3.53 15.03 -8.34
CA ALA A 229 2.61 14.63 -7.30
C ALA A 229 2.28 15.81 -6.39
N LYS A 230 0.99 15.99 -6.12
CA LYS A 230 0.45 17.01 -5.22
C LYS A 230 0.08 16.38 -3.90
N SER A 231 0.41 17.04 -2.79
CA SER A 231 0.01 16.60 -1.46
C SER A 231 -1.51 16.67 -1.31
N SER A 232 -2.09 15.61 -0.72
CA SER A 232 -3.54 15.48 -0.50
C SER A 232 -3.85 14.92 0.88
N LEU A 233 -5.14 14.84 1.22
CA LEU A 233 -5.64 14.16 2.43
C LEU A 233 -5.47 12.64 2.39
N ALA A 234 -5.24 12.05 1.21
CA ALA A 234 -5.01 10.62 1.00
C ALA A 234 -3.54 10.34 0.57
N PRO A 235 -2.55 10.57 1.45
CA PRO A 235 -1.13 10.66 1.09
C PRO A 235 -0.52 9.38 0.53
N SER A 236 -1.09 8.20 0.80
CA SER A 236 -0.61 6.94 0.21
C SER A 236 -0.86 6.84 -1.30
N MET A 237 -1.66 7.75 -1.85
CA MET A 237 -2.00 7.86 -3.27
C MET A 237 -1.30 9.05 -3.95
N ASP A 238 -0.48 9.84 -3.22
CA ASP A 238 0.27 10.98 -3.76
C ASP A 238 1.49 10.48 -4.52
N ILE A 239 1.27 10.02 -5.74
CA ILE A 239 2.29 9.43 -6.60
C ILE A 239 2.26 10.05 -8.00
N SER A 240 3.44 10.11 -8.63
CA SER A 240 3.62 10.59 -10.00
C SER A 240 3.53 9.47 -11.04
N VAL A 241 3.85 8.24 -10.66
CA VAL A 241 3.95 7.07 -11.53
C VAL A 241 3.48 5.83 -10.78
N ALA A 242 2.55 5.08 -11.36
CA ALA A 242 2.04 3.83 -10.80
C ALA A 242 2.99 2.66 -11.12
N SER A 243 3.91 2.37 -10.21
CA SER A 243 5.04 1.44 -10.44
C SER A 243 4.64 0.01 -10.82
N ASN A 244 3.46 -0.48 -10.41
CA ASN A 244 3.00 -1.82 -10.80
C ASN A 244 2.23 -1.86 -12.13
N PHE A 245 2.00 -0.71 -12.76
CA PHE A 245 1.41 -0.69 -14.10
C PHE A 245 2.34 -1.33 -15.14
N GLU A 246 3.65 -1.22 -14.97
CA GLU A 246 4.63 -1.90 -15.82
C GLU A 246 4.41 -3.41 -15.90
N ARG A 247 3.89 -4.04 -14.83
CA ARG A 247 3.56 -5.47 -14.82
C ARG A 247 2.41 -5.79 -15.77
N LEU A 248 1.38 -4.94 -15.76
CA LEU A 248 0.25 -5.10 -16.67
C LEU A 248 0.69 -4.85 -18.11
N LEU A 249 1.54 -3.83 -18.34
CA LEU A 249 2.13 -3.58 -19.66
C LEU A 249 2.95 -4.77 -20.17
N PHE A 250 3.77 -5.38 -19.31
CA PHE A 250 4.52 -6.58 -19.68
C PHE A 250 3.62 -7.72 -20.16
N GLU A 251 2.43 -7.86 -19.58
CA GLU A 251 1.43 -8.83 -20.05
C GLU A 251 0.77 -8.38 -21.36
N ILE A 252 0.40 -7.10 -21.48
CA ILE A 252 -0.21 -6.53 -22.71
C ILE A 252 0.72 -6.74 -23.92
N TYR A 253 2.02 -6.62 -23.70
CA TYR A 253 3.05 -6.84 -24.72
C TYR A 253 3.62 -8.27 -24.70
N GLU A 254 2.86 -9.24 -24.19
CA GLU A 254 3.18 -10.69 -24.25
C GLU A 254 4.57 -11.06 -23.75
N GLY A 255 5.08 -10.29 -22.76
CA GLY A 255 6.40 -10.51 -22.15
C GLY A 255 7.57 -9.89 -22.93
N ASP A 256 7.32 -9.08 -23.96
CA ASP A 256 8.38 -8.40 -24.72
C ASP A 256 9.04 -7.27 -23.92
N GLY A 257 10.09 -7.63 -23.19
CA GLY A 257 10.85 -6.66 -22.38
C GLY A 257 11.67 -5.66 -23.24
N GLN A 258 11.93 -5.93 -24.53
CA GLN A 258 12.63 -4.99 -25.40
C GLN A 258 11.67 -3.87 -25.84
N LEU A 259 10.48 -4.25 -26.25
CA LEU A 259 9.40 -3.33 -26.57
C LEU A 259 9.05 -2.44 -25.37
N LEU A 260 8.98 -3.04 -24.17
CA LEU A 260 8.68 -2.31 -22.95
C LEU A 260 9.79 -1.28 -22.62
N ARG A 261 11.06 -1.66 -22.72
CA ARG A 261 12.20 -0.73 -22.56
C ARG A 261 12.17 0.40 -23.59
N SER A 262 11.84 0.09 -24.84
CA SER A 262 11.69 1.10 -25.89
C SER A 262 10.55 2.09 -25.55
N LEU A 263 9.40 1.59 -25.08
CA LEU A 263 8.27 2.40 -24.67
C LEU A 263 8.64 3.36 -23.53
N PHE A 264 9.38 2.86 -22.54
CA PHE A 264 9.81 3.66 -21.38
C PHE A 264 11.07 4.51 -21.66
N SER A 265 11.74 4.35 -22.79
CA SER A 265 12.94 5.13 -23.12
C SER A 265 12.68 6.64 -23.20
N SER A 266 11.50 7.05 -23.65
CA SER A 266 11.05 8.43 -23.70
C SER A 266 10.24 8.88 -22.49
N PHE A 267 9.76 7.94 -21.68
CA PHE A 267 9.06 8.23 -20.43
C PHE A 267 10.09 8.56 -19.32
N PRO A 268 9.88 9.57 -18.48
CA PRO A 268 8.63 10.34 -18.33
C PRO A 268 8.55 11.65 -19.14
N MET A 269 9.46 11.89 -20.05
CA MET A 269 9.51 13.14 -20.84
C MET A 269 8.35 13.25 -21.83
N LYS A 270 7.83 12.11 -22.30
CA LYS A 270 6.65 12.05 -23.16
C LYS A 270 5.63 11.07 -22.57
N PRO A 271 4.32 11.35 -22.69
CA PRO A 271 3.29 10.40 -22.30
C PRO A 271 3.33 9.13 -23.16
N ILE A 272 2.85 8.03 -22.60
CA ILE A 272 2.56 6.81 -23.36
C ILE A 272 1.08 6.83 -23.71
N GLU A 273 0.77 6.74 -25.00
CA GLU A 273 -0.59 6.76 -25.53
C GLU A 273 -1.01 5.37 -26.00
N PHE A 274 -2.22 4.96 -25.61
CA PHE A 274 -2.81 3.65 -25.92
C PHE A 274 -3.98 3.74 -26.92
N ASN A 275 -4.29 4.91 -27.46
CA ASN A 275 -5.43 5.17 -28.35
C ASN A 275 -5.49 4.27 -29.59
N ASN A 276 -4.32 3.79 -30.05
CA ASN A 276 -4.20 2.95 -31.26
C ASN A 276 -3.93 1.47 -30.93
N GLN A 277 -4.07 1.07 -29.65
CA GLN A 277 -3.86 -0.31 -29.27
C GLN A 277 -5.05 -1.16 -29.71
N THR A 278 -4.77 -2.08 -30.66
CA THR A 278 -5.74 -3.08 -31.17
C THR A 278 -5.59 -4.43 -30.47
N ASN A 279 -4.63 -4.54 -29.56
CA ASN A 279 -4.32 -5.76 -28.83
C ASN A 279 -5.52 -6.23 -27.98
N GLU A 280 -5.88 -7.51 -28.09
CA GLU A 280 -7.03 -8.10 -27.39
C GLU A 280 -6.86 -8.02 -25.85
N ILE A 281 -5.64 -8.10 -25.35
CA ILE A 281 -5.36 -7.98 -23.91
C ILE A 281 -5.70 -6.56 -23.43
N TRP A 282 -5.39 -5.51 -24.21
CA TRP A 282 -5.76 -4.13 -23.86
C TRP A 282 -7.27 -3.93 -23.85
N LYS A 283 -8.00 -4.54 -24.78
CA LYS A 283 -9.47 -4.52 -24.78
C LYS A 283 -10.04 -5.18 -23.53
N ASP A 284 -9.51 -6.34 -23.13
CA ASP A 284 -9.90 -7.03 -21.90
C ASP A 284 -9.58 -6.18 -20.67
N VAL A 285 -8.41 -5.52 -20.63
CA VAL A 285 -8.03 -4.58 -19.59
C VAL A 285 -9.02 -3.42 -19.48
N LYS A 286 -9.39 -2.79 -20.59
CA LYS A 286 -10.35 -1.66 -20.63
C LYS A 286 -11.76 -2.08 -20.19
N THR A 287 -12.16 -3.32 -20.47
CA THR A 287 -13.44 -3.85 -20.03
C THR A 287 -13.44 -4.15 -18.52
N PHE A 288 -12.30 -4.57 -17.99
CA PHE A 288 -12.17 -5.01 -16.60
C PHE A 288 -11.87 -3.89 -15.62
N PHE A 289 -11.09 -2.88 -16.05
CA PHE A 289 -10.76 -1.73 -15.22
C PHE A 289 -11.58 -0.50 -15.62
N GLN A 290 -12.33 0.00 -14.67
CA GLN A 290 -12.88 1.35 -14.67
C GLN A 290 -12.06 2.23 -13.73
N SER A 291 -12.18 3.54 -13.82
CA SER A 291 -11.44 4.44 -12.93
C SER A 291 -12.25 5.67 -12.57
N SER A 292 -11.96 6.20 -11.40
CA SER A 292 -12.53 7.42 -10.86
C SER A 292 -11.46 8.29 -10.21
N THR A 293 -11.75 9.56 -10.04
CA THR A 293 -10.84 10.50 -9.36
C THR A 293 -11.64 11.48 -8.51
N CYS A 294 -11.07 11.96 -7.43
CA CYS A 294 -11.68 12.99 -6.59
C CYS A 294 -10.63 13.91 -5.98
N ASN A 295 -11.05 15.10 -5.56
CA ASN A 295 -10.22 16.05 -4.86
C ASN A 295 -10.47 16.02 -3.34
N ASP A 296 -9.70 16.77 -2.56
CA ASP A 296 -9.82 16.79 -1.09
C ASP A 296 -11.20 17.27 -0.59
N LYS A 297 -11.87 18.17 -1.33
CA LYS A 297 -13.24 18.62 -0.97
C LYS A 297 -14.23 17.48 -1.11
N ASP A 298 -14.10 16.68 -2.17
CA ASP A 298 -14.94 15.51 -2.39
C ASP A 298 -14.68 14.45 -1.32
N ILE A 299 -13.41 14.24 -0.95
CA ILE A 299 -13.02 13.32 0.15
C ILE A 299 -13.72 13.71 1.44
N ILE A 300 -13.58 14.97 1.88
CA ILE A 300 -14.21 15.46 3.13
C ILE A 300 -15.74 15.34 3.06
N LYS A 301 -16.34 15.71 1.93
CA LYS A 301 -17.79 15.61 1.73
C LYS A 301 -18.25 14.15 1.83
N THR A 302 -17.56 13.22 1.18
CA THR A 302 -17.89 11.79 1.18
C THR A 302 -17.77 11.19 2.58
N ILE A 303 -16.70 11.53 3.32
CA ILE A 303 -16.53 11.10 4.73
C ILE A 303 -17.71 11.59 5.58
N SER A 304 -18.02 12.88 5.49
CA SER A 304 -19.09 13.49 6.29
C SER A 304 -20.45 12.90 5.95
N GLN A 305 -20.74 12.70 4.66
CA GLN A 305 -22.01 12.12 4.22
C GLN A 305 -22.13 10.65 4.68
N SER A 306 -21.08 9.85 4.51
CA SER A 306 -21.09 8.45 4.96
C SER A 306 -21.27 8.33 6.48
N PHE A 307 -20.71 9.27 7.24
CA PHE A 307 -20.92 9.31 8.68
C PHE A 307 -22.38 9.62 9.07
N VAL A 308 -23.03 10.54 8.34
CA VAL A 308 -24.45 10.86 8.54
C VAL A 308 -25.35 9.68 8.16
N ASP A 309 -25.08 9.05 7.02
CA ASP A 309 -25.93 7.99 6.47
C ASP A 309 -25.80 6.67 7.22
N GLU A 310 -24.58 6.31 7.63
CA GLU A 310 -24.25 4.95 8.12
C GLU A 310 -23.70 4.94 9.56
N ASN A 311 -23.43 6.11 10.13
CA ASN A 311 -22.65 6.22 11.38
C ASN A 311 -21.28 5.50 11.31
N ILE A 312 -20.71 5.44 10.10
CA ILE A 312 -19.39 4.84 9.83
C ILE A 312 -18.44 5.94 9.40
N LEU A 313 -17.30 6.04 10.09
CA LEU A 313 -16.24 6.97 9.74
C LEU A 313 -15.17 6.26 8.89
N PHE A 314 -15.00 6.71 7.65
CA PHE A 314 -13.99 6.17 6.74
C PHE A 314 -12.72 7.02 6.71
N ASP A 315 -11.61 6.38 6.37
CA ASP A 315 -10.36 7.07 6.07
C ASP A 315 -10.41 7.75 4.68
N PRO A 316 -9.53 8.73 4.41
CA PRO A 316 -9.58 9.50 3.17
C PRO A 316 -9.29 8.67 1.91
N HIS A 317 -8.54 7.58 2.01
CA HIS A 317 -8.30 6.71 0.87
C HIS A 317 -9.58 5.93 0.52
N THR A 318 -10.23 5.33 1.50
CA THR A 318 -11.52 4.63 1.32
C THR A 318 -12.58 5.57 0.74
N ALA A 319 -12.60 6.84 1.19
CA ALA A 319 -13.52 7.84 0.67
C ALA A 319 -13.36 8.10 -0.84
N THR A 320 -12.16 7.95 -1.42
CA THR A 320 -11.98 8.07 -2.87
C THR A 320 -12.73 6.98 -3.63
N ALA A 321 -12.73 5.75 -3.11
CA ALA A 321 -13.42 4.63 -3.71
C ALA A 321 -14.97 4.76 -3.57
N LEU A 322 -15.43 5.21 -2.41
CA LEU A 322 -16.87 5.49 -2.19
C LEU A 322 -17.37 6.58 -3.13
N LYS A 323 -16.63 7.70 -3.27
CA LYS A 323 -16.95 8.74 -4.25
C LYS A 323 -16.98 8.21 -5.67
N GLY A 324 -16.02 7.35 -6.02
CA GLY A 324 -15.98 6.71 -7.32
C GLY A 324 -17.19 5.81 -7.60
N ASN A 325 -17.74 5.14 -6.58
CA ASN A 325 -18.95 4.35 -6.73
C ASN A 325 -20.16 5.25 -7.09
N ASP A 326 -20.26 6.41 -6.41
CA ASP A 326 -21.32 7.39 -6.69
C ASP A 326 -21.19 7.93 -8.12
N ASP A 327 -19.98 8.32 -8.55
CA ASP A 327 -19.71 8.91 -9.87
C ASP A 327 -19.96 7.91 -11.03
N LEU A 328 -19.66 6.64 -10.81
CA LEU A 328 -19.87 5.57 -11.79
C LEU A 328 -21.28 4.96 -11.71
N ASN A 329 -22.13 5.46 -10.81
CA ASN A 329 -23.52 5.02 -10.60
C ASN A 329 -23.63 3.50 -10.45
N TYR A 330 -22.75 2.89 -9.62
CA TYR A 330 -22.81 1.46 -9.41
C TYR A 330 -24.05 1.05 -8.61
N ASP A 331 -24.60 -0.12 -8.95
CA ASP A 331 -25.57 -0.79 -8.09
C ASP A 331 -24.89 -1.20 -6.79
N LEU A 332 -25.38 -0.67 -5.67
CA LEU A 332 -24.82 -0.93 -4.34
C LEU A 332 -24.83 -2.41 -3.97
N SER A 333 -25.79 -3.18 -4.54
CA SER A 333 -25.82 -4.63 -4.32
C SER A 333 -24.63 -5.36 -4.94
N ASP A 334 -23.95 -4.76 -5.91
CA ASP A 334 -22.87 -5.38 -6.70
C ASP A 334 -21.47 -4.86 -6.36
N VAL A 335 -21.37 -3.76 -5.59
CA VAL A 335 -20.08 -3.12 -5.32
C VAL A 335 -19.54 -3.48 -3.93
N VAL A 336 -18.23 -3.74 -3.89
CA VAL A 336 -17.47 -3.92 -2.65
C VAL A 336 -16.38 -2.87 -2.60
N THR A 337 -16.46 -1.96 -1.64
CA THR A 337 -15.40 -0.99 -1.37
C THR A 337 -14.36 -1.58 -0.44
N PHE A 338 -13.11 -1.56 -0.85
CA PHE A 338 -12.00 -2.07 -0.07
C PHE A 338 -11.49 -0.96 0.86
N ALA A 339 -11.86 -1.05 2.14
CA ALA A 339 -11.46 -0.09 3.16
C ALA A 339 -10.03 -0.39 3.64
N THR A 340 -9.11 0.51 3.28
CA THR A 340 -7.67 0.22 3.32
C THR A 340 -6.95 0.71 4.57
N ALA A 341 -7.55 1.62 5.35
CA ALA A 341 -6.96 2.12 6.57
C ALA A 341 -8.01 2.52 7.61
N HIS A 342 -7.60 2.55 8.88
CA HIS A 342 -8.42 3.07 9.96
C HIS A 342 -8.38 4.61 9.96
N PRO A 343 -9.51 5.32 10.11
CA PRO A 343 -9.57 6.79 10.04
C PRO A 343 -8.68 7.50 11.06
N ALA A 344 -8.41 6.91 12.20
CA ALA A 344 -7.54 7.48 13.23
C ALA A 344 -6.08 7.70 12.78
N LYS A 345 -5.68 7.15 11.64
CA LYS A 345 -4.35 7.44 11.05
C LYS A 345 -4.29 8.79 10.34
N PHE A 346 -5.45 9.36 10.01
CA PHE A 346 -5.58 10.57 9.19
C PHE A 346 -6.53 11.59 9.85
N PRO A 347 -6.20 12.07 11.06
CA PRO A 347 -7.10 12.94 11.84
C PRO A 347 -7.46 14.24 11.11
N ASP A 348 -6.56 14.73 10.25
CA ASP A 348 -6.80 15.96 9.48
C ASP A 348 -7.97 15.84 8.48
N ALA A 349 -8.17 14.65 7.92
CA ALA A 349 -9.25 14.39 6.97
C ALA A 349 -10.63 14.27 7.65
N VAL A 350 -10.66 13.99 8.95
CA VAL A 350 -11.87 13.65 9.73
C VAL A 350 -12.12 14.63 10.89
N LYS A 351 -11.57 15.85 10.80
CA LYS A 351 -11.68 16.88 11.86
C LYS A 351 -13.10 17.17 12.30
N ALA A 352 -14.04 17.17 11.38
CA ALA A 352 -15.46 17.43 11.69
C ALA A 352 -16.11 16.35 12.58
N GLN A 353 -15.52 15.16 12.65
CA GLN A 353 -15.95 14.00 13.43
C GLN A 353 -14.98 13.68 14.58
N SER A 354 -14.23 14.66 15.07
CA SER A 354 -13.15 14.46 16.05
C SER A 354 -13.61 13.78 17.35
N GLU A 355 -14.79 14.11 17.86
CA GLU A 355 -15.33 13.47 19.07
C GLU A 355 -15.64 11.97 18.86
N TYR A 356 -16.15 11.61 17.68
CA TYR A 356 -16.38 10.21 17.33
C TYR A 356 -15.06 9.49 17.08
N LEU A 357 -14.12 10.15 16.39
CA LEU A 357 -12.78 9.63 16.13
C LEU A 357 -12.07 9.24 17.43
N GLU A 358 -12.17 10.08 18.47
CA GLU A 358 -11.56 9.79 19.78
C GLU A 358 -12.11 8.49 20.39
N LYS A 359 -13.42 8.25 20.26
CA LYS A 359 -14.09 7.05 20.78
C LYS A 359 -13.65 5.78 20.05
N ILE A 360 -13.47 5.84 18.73
CA ILE A 360 -13.10 4.68 17.91
C ILE A 360 -11.59 4.51 17.76
N THR A 361 -10.78 5.49 18.19
CA THR A 361 -9.31 5.40 18.08
C THR A 361 -8.78 4.24 18.92
N PRO A 362 -8.10 3.27 18.29
CA PRO A 362 -7.56 2.12 19.01
C PRO A 362 -6.57 2.53 20.10
N GLU A 363 -6.62 1.86 21.24
CA GLU A 363 -5.78 2.16 22.39
C GLU A 363 -4.27 2.11 22.03
N LYS A 364 -3.84 1.19 21.18
CA LYS A 364 -2.46 1.13 20.68
C LYS A 364 -2.04 2.42 19.97
N LEU A 365 -2.92 3.06 19.18
CA LEU A 365 -2.62 4.35 18.56
C LEU A 365 -2.51 5.48 19.59
N LYS A 366 -3.36 5.50 20.61
CA LYS A 366 -3.26 6.47 21.70
C LYS A 366 -1.93 6.33 22.44
N GLN A 367 -1.53 5.09 22.72
CA GLN A 367 -0.28 4.81 23.43
C GLN A 367 0.96 5.22 22.66
N ILE A 368 1.03 5.02 21.34
CA ILE A 368 2.21 5.44 20.56
C ILE A 368 2.35 6.96 20.50
N MET A 369 1.27 7.73 20.66
CA MET A 369 1.32 9.19 20.64
C MET A 369 2.02 9.82 21.84
N ILE A 370 2.21 9.05 22.91
CA ILE A 370 2.89 9.51 24.14
C ILE A 370 4.25 8.84 24.39
N LYS A 371 4.65 7.86 23.54
CA LYS A 371 5.96 7.18 23.66
C LYS A 371 7.08 8.05 23.11
N ASP A 372 8.29 7.89 23.64
CA ASP A 372 9.48 8.51 23.08
C ASP A 372 9.80 7.95 21.71
N GLU A 373 10.16 8.83 20.78
CA GLU A 373 10.58 8.48 19.43
C GLU A 373 12.09 8.21 19.39
N SER A 374 12.48 7.17 18.66
CA SER A 374 13.87 6.82 18.40
C SER A 374 14.09 6.69 16.90
N TYR A 375 14.83 7.60 16.29
CA TYR A 375 15.21 7.61 14.89
C TYR A 375 16.42 8.47 14.64
N SER A 376 17.11 8.25 13.54
CA SER A 376 18.23 9.07 13.10
C SER A 376 17.82 10.04 11.99
N VAL A 377 18.53 11.13 11.85
CA VAL A 377 18.32 12.14 10.78
C VAL A 377 19.58 12.22 9.94
N ILE A 378 19.45 12.06 8.63
CA ILE A 378 20.55 12.24 7.67
C ILE A 378 20.23 13.30 6.62
N ASN A 379 21.28 13.84 6.00
CA ASN A 379 21.11 14.67 4.82
C ASN A 379 20.75 13.80 3.60
N ASN A 380 20.26 14.40 2.52
CA ASN A 380 20.06 13.70 1.25
C ASN A 380 21.44 13.43 0.59
N ASN A 381 22.20 12.52 1.21
CA ASN A 381 23.56 12.15 0.81
C ASN A 381 23.74 10.63 0.89
N PHE A 382 24.16 10.03 -0.23
CA PHE A 382 24.27 8.59 -0.32
C PHE A 382 25.41 7.99 0.53
N GLU A 383 26.54 8.68 0.64
CA GLU A 383 27.66 8.21 1.46
C GLU A 383 27.32 8.21 2.95
N GLU A 384 26.49 9.15 3.38
CA GLU A 384 25.96 9.19 4.76
C GLU A 384 25.05 8.00 5.03
N LEU A 385 24.16 7.64 4.09
CA LEU A 385 23.33 6.43 4.18
C LEU A 385 24.19 5.16 4.23
N LYS A 386 25.17 5.04 3.33
CA LYS A 386 26.07 3.87 3.25
C LYS A 386 26.87 3.71 4.55
N SER A 387 27.40 4.83 5.09
CA SER A 387 28.10 4.84 6.36
C SER A 387 27.20 4.42 7.53
N PHE A 388 25.97 4.96 7.59
CA PHE A 388 24.99 4.59 8.62
C PHE A 388 24.69 3.08 8.59
N ILE A 389 24.43 2.52 7.42
CA ILE A 389 24.15 1.08 7.31
C ILE A 389 25.34 0.26 7.80
N ASN A 390 26.55 0.63 7.44
CA ASN A 390 27.75 -0.12 7.84
C ASN A 390 28.05 -0.01 9.34
N SER A 391 27.85 1.17 9.96
CA SER A 391 28.22 1.40 11.37
C SER A 391 27.13 1.01 12.37
N GLU A 392 25.85 1.22 12.02
CA GLU A 392 24.75 1.07 12.97
C GLU A 392 23.92 -0.21 12.74
N VAL A 393 23.86 -0.69 11.49
CA VAL A 393 22.95 -1.79 11.12
C VAL A 393 23.69 -3.14 11.07
N LEU A 394 25.00 -3.11 10.72
CA LEU A 394 25.77 -4.35 10.51
C LEU A 394 26.67 -4.72 11.70
N ASN A 395 26.91 -3.80 12.61
CA ASN A 395 27.59 -4.05 13.87
C ASN A 395 26.59 -4.49 14.92
#